data_e3f2b39a85de0dbcc90eb3a7e0cd9d2c
#
_entry.id   e3f2b39a85de0dbcc90eb3a7e0cd9d2c
#
_cell.length_a   1.000
_cell.length_b   1.000
_cell.length_c   1.000
_cell.angle_alpha   90.00
_cell.angle_beta   90.00
_cell.angle_gamma   90.00
#
_symmetry.space_group_name_H-M   'P 1'
#
loop_
_entity.id
_entity.type
_entity.pdbx_description
1 polymer ?
#
loop_
_entity_poly.entity_id
_entity_poly.type
_entity_poly.pdbx_seq_one_letter_code
_entity_poly.pdbx_strand_id
1 'polypeptide(L)'
;MTKKYFQLNPEQRYQIAALLKAGHSNGFVAAQLGIHRCTVGRELKRNSTSKQRYQPVLAQQFVNDRQKDKKHFPLFSTEMKTFLENKMRSDQWSPEQINGYCKTNSIPMVSHEWIYQYVYNDLKEGGRLYTHLRTQNKRRRKRTHRKDKRGLIANRISIHQRPAVVAEKQRFGDWEIDLIEGANHKSFALTLVERKSQFALIVKANDKQAATIQTKIINALAPYKELVHTITSDNGKEFAGHEFVAQKLNAGYYFADPYSSWQRGLNEYTNKLYRQYLPKKSNLNHYDIQYFVDITNKLNTRPRKLLGYKNPLQVFMANFKPN
;
A
#
# COMPACT_ATOMS: atom_id res chain seq x y z
N MET A 1 29.56 -18.24 -11.95
CA MET A 1 29.00 -18.24 -13.31
C MET A 1 27.60 -18.84 -13.28
N THR A 2 26.55 -18.05 -13.47
CA THR A 2 25.17 -18.53 -13.56
C THR A 2 25.01 -19.27 -14.87
N LYS A 3 24.74 -20.60 -14.82
CA LYS A 3 24.45 -21.40 -16.02
C LYS A 3 23.21 -20.81 -16.69
N LYS A 4 23.38 -20.25 -17.91
CA LYS A 4 22.26 -19.84 -18.77
C LYS A 4 21.37 -21.06 -19.01
N TYR A 5 20.09 -20.97 -18.64
CA TYR A 5 19.09 -21.99 -18.95
C TYR A 5 18.67 -21.83 -20.42
N PHE A 6 18.80 -22.91 -21.20
CA PHE A 6 18.30 -22.96 -22.58
C PHE A 6 17.08 -23.89 -22.64
N GLN A 7 16.08 -23.51 -23.42
CA GLN A 7 14.96 -24.38 -23.73
C GLN A 7 15.40 -25.48 -24.72
N LEU A 8 14.77 -26.65 -24.64
CA LEU A 8 15.00 -27.71 -25.60
C LEU A 8 14.61 -27.23 -27.02
N ASN A 9 15.46 -27.47 -27.98
CA ASN A 9 15.19 -27.23 -29.39
C ASN A 9 14.47 -28.43 -30.06
N PRO A 10 13.92 -28.29 -31.28
CA PRO A 10 13.26 -29.37 -31.97
C PRO A 10 14.14 -30.62 -32.15
N GLU A 11 15.41 -30.45 -32.51
CA GLU A 11 16.37 -31.56 -32.72
C GLU A 11 16.56 -32.37 -31.43
N GLN A 12 16.71 -31.72 -30.30
CA GLN A 12 16.81 -32.40 -28.99
C GLN A 12 15.53 -33.20 -28.67
N ARG A 13 14.34 -32.73 -29.07
CA ARG A 13 13.10 -33.48 -28.92
C ARG A 13 13.06 -34.74 -29.75
N TYR A 14 13.55 -34.69 -30.98
CA TYR A 14 13.69 -35.89 -31.81
C TYR A 14 14.68 -36.87 -31.21
N GLN A 15 15.82 -36.43 -30.69
CA GLN A 15 16.81 -37.27 -30.01
C GLN A 15 16.23 -37.90 -28.74
N ILE A 16 15.49 -37.16 -27.93
CA ILE A 16 14.79 -37.72 -26.78
C ILE A 16 13.83 -38.82 -27.21
N ALA A 17 13.02 -38.61 -28.25
CA ALA A 17 12.07 -39.60 -28.72
C ALA A 17 12.78 -40.86 -29.24
N ALA A 18 13.85 -40.74 -30.01
CA ALA A 18 14.62 -41.83 -30.54
C ALA A 18 15.24 -42.70 -29.43
N LEU A 19 15.91 -42.08 -28.48
CA LEU A 19 16.57 -42.76 -27.37
C LEU A 19 15.55 -43.43 -26.43
N LEU A 20 14.41 -42.82 -26.16
CA LEU A 20 13.33 -43.45 -25.39
C LEU A 20 12.71 -44.64 -26.12
N LYS A 21 12.52 -44.54 -27.45
CA LYS A 21 12.03 -45.64 -28.27
C LYS A 21 13.01 -46.84 -28.28
N ALA A 22 14.33 -46.54 -28.19
CA ALA A 22 15.38 -47.57 -28.03
C ALA A 22 15.45 -48.17 -26.63
N GLY A 23 14.59 -47.75 -25.68
CA GLY A 23 14.51 -48.32 -24.34
C GLY A 23 15.46 -47.67 -23.31
N HIS A 24 16.15 -46.57 -23.65
CA HIS A 24 17.06 -45.91 -22.73
C HIS A 24 16.35 -45.15 -21.61
N SER A 25 16.96 -45.11 -20.44
CA SER A 25 16.45 -44.38 -19.29
C SER A 25 16.57 -42.82 -19.44
N ASN A 26 15.73 -42.06 -18.72
CA ASN A 26 15.81 -40.60 -18.69
C ASN A 26 17.19 -40.06 -18.26
N GLY A 27 17.92 -40.82 -17.44
CA GLY A 27 19.28 -40.48 -17.02
C GLY A 27 20.28 -40.60 -18.18
N PHE A 28 20.20 -41.68 -18.95
CA PHE A 28 21.03 -41.89 -20.14
C PHE A 28 20.75 -40.81 -21.20
N VAL A 29 19.46 -40.57 -21.49
CA VAL A 29 19.03 -39.51 -22.43
C VAL A 29 19.59 -38.13 -22.02
N ALA A 30 19.53 -37.79 -20.76
CA ALA A 30 20.03 -36.54 -20.24
C ALA A 30 21.57 -36.41 -20.42
N ALA A 31 22.31 -37.47 -20.13
CA ALA A 31 23.75 -37.53 -20.30
C ALA A 31 24.15 -37.34 -21.77
N GLN A 32 23.46 -38.00 -22.69
CA GLN A 32 23.74 -37.91 -24.13
C GLN A 32 23.48 -36.47 -24.67
N LEU A 33 22.47 -35.82 -24.14
CA LEU A 33 22.10 -34.45 -24.56
C LEU A 33 22.82 -33.34 -23.78
N GLY A 34 23.68 -33.66 -22.82
CA GLY A 34 24.37 -32.70 -21.99
C GLY A 34 23.43 -31.84 -21.12
N ILE A 35 22.26 -32.37 -20.75
CA ILE A 35 21.22 -31.66 -19.99
C ILE A 35 20.96 -32.34 -18.63
N HIS A 36 20.27 -31.65 -17.72
CA HIS A 36 19.96 -32.26 -16.44
C HIS A 36 18.78 -33.26 -16.56
N ARG A 37 18.83 -34.39 -15.82
CA ARG A 37 17.80 -35.44 -15.82
C ARG A 37 16.39 -34.91 -15.59
N CYS A 38 16.24 -33.91 -14.68
CA CYS A 38 14.95 -33.27 -14.44
C CYS A 38 14.40 -32.48 -15.65
N THR A 39 15.25 -32.08 -16.61
CA THR A 39 14.79 -31.41 -17.84
C THR A 39 14.08 -32.41 -18.74
N VAL A 40 14.63 -33.62 -18.90
CA VAL A 40 13.97 -34.72 -19.65
C VAL A 40 12.65 -35.07 -18.99
N GLY A 41 12.64 -35.30 -17.66
CA GLY A 41 11.41 -35.66 -16.93
C GLY A 41 10.32 -34.57 -17.04
N ARG A 42 10.67 -33.30 -16.97
CA ARG A 42 9.72 -32.18 -17.16
C ARG A 42 9.20 -32.09 -18.59
N GLU A 43 10.05 -32.35 -19.60
CA GLU A 43 9.68 -32.37 -21.01
C GLU A 43 8.62 -33.46 -21.25
N LEU A 44 8.89 -34.68 -20.79
CA LEU A 44 7.96 -35.81 -20.91
C LEU A 44 6.63 -35.54 -20.20
N LYS A 45 6.69 -35.04 -18.94
CA LYS A 45 5.49 -34.75 -18.17
C LYS A 45 4.61 -33.68 -18.83
N ARG A 46 5.21 -32.69 -19.48
CA ARG A 46 4.49 -31.55 -20.06
C ARG A 46 4.01 -31.75 -21.47
N ASN A 47 4.69 -32.61 -22.23
CA ASN A 47 4.56 -32.70 -23.68
C ASN A 47 4.27 -34.10 -24.21
N SER A 48 3.99 -35.10 -23.32
CA SER A 48 3.45 -36.41 -23.75
C SER A 48 1.95 -36.31 -23.94
N THR A 49 1.40 -37.19 -24.80
CA THR A 49 -0.05 -37.32 -25.00
C THR A 49 -0.71 -38.04 -23.81
N SER A 50 -2.05 -38.00 -23.73
CA SER A 50 -2.85 -38.70 -22.72
C SER A 50 -2.59 -40.22 -22.63
N LYS A 51 -2.08 -40.84 -23.71
CA LYS A 51 -1.65 -42.24 -23.75
C LYS A 51 -0.17 -42.41 -23.36
N GLN A 52 0.44 -41.44 -22.69
CA GLN A 52 1.84 -41.43 -22.24
C GLN A 52 2.88 -41.64 -23.34
N ARG A 53 2.52 -41.44 -24.60
CA ARG A 53 3.46 -41.54 -25.73
C ARG A 53 4.07 -40.15 -25.99
N TYR A 54 5.39 -40.09 -25.96
CA TYR A 54 6.12 -38.88 -26.32
C TYR A 54 6.34 -38.85 -27.84
N GLN A 55 5.84 -37.78 -28.49
CA GLN A 55 6.00 -37.57 -29.94
C GLN A 55 6.61 -36.16 -30.14
N PRO A 56 7.80 -36.07 -30.79
CA PRO A 56 8.55 -34.80 -30.87
C PRO A 56 7.79 -33.67 -31.58
N VAL A 57 7.03 -34.04 -32.64
CA VAL A 57 6.19 -33.08 -33.40
C VAL A 57 5.09 -32.50 -32.53
N LEU A 58 4.34 -33.33 -31.81
CA LEU A 58 3.27 -32.90 -30.90
C LEU A 58 3.86 -32.12 -29.71
N ALA A 59 4.99 -32.57 -29.18
CA ALA A 59 5.69 -31.86 -28.11
C ALA A 59 6.07 -30.45 -28.53
N GLN A 60 6.54 -30.26 -29.76
CA GLN A 60 6.85 -28.95 -30.31
C GLN A 60 5.57 -28.10 -30.52
N GLN A 61 4.48 -28.69 -31.00
CA GLN A 61 3.19 -28.02 -31.11
C GLN A 61 2.71 -27.51 -29.74
N PHE A 62 2.70 -28.38 -28.71
CA PHE A 62 2.33 -27.95 -27.35
C PHE A 62 3.20 -26.82 -26.78
N VAL A 63 4.49 -26.78 -27.16
CA VAL A 63 5.38 -25.67 -26.78
C VAL A 63 4.99 -24.41 -27.52
N ASN A 64 4.73 -24.49 -28.83
CA ASN A 64 4.35 -23.33 -29.64
C ASN A 64 3.01 -22.75 -29.20
N ASP A 65 2.02 -23.61 -28.90
CA ASP A 65 0.71 -23.16 -28.43
C ASP A 65 0.83 -22.44 -27.07
N ARG A 66 1.58 -23.04 -26.12
CA ARG A 66 1.86 -22.34 -24.86
C ARG A 66 2.67 -21.04 -25.01
N GLN A 67 3.46 -20.89 -26.09
CA GLN A 67 4.14 -19.62 -26.37
C GLN A 67 3.18 -18.59 -26.95
N LYS A 68 2.21 -19.02 -27.79
CA LYS A 68 1.13 -18.13 -28.28
C LYS A 68 0.22 -17.66 -27.17
N ASP A 69 -0.11 -18.56 -26.22
CA ASP A 69 -0.96 -18.26 -25.05
C ASP A 69 -0.25 -17.45 -23.96
N LYS A 70 1.08 -17.28 -24.07
CA LYS A 70 1.77 -16.36 -23.15
C LYS A 70 1.22 -14.96 -23.33
N LYS A 71 0.60 -14.45 -22.26
CA LYS A 71 0.19 -13.05 -22.21
C LYS A 71 1.40 -12.17 -22.58
N HIS A 72 1.33 -11.55 -23.73
CA HIS A 72 2.29 -10.51 -24.10
C HIS A 72 2.07 -9.35 -23.13
N PHE A 73 3.06 -9.12 -22.27
CA PHE A 73 3.06 -7.91 -21.46
C PHE A 73 3.14 -6.71 -22.42
N PRO A 74 2.32 -5.68 -22.23
CA PRO A 74 2.40 -4.51 -23.07
C PRO A 74 3.84 -3.97 -23.08
N LEU A 75 4.35 -3.65 -24.26
CA LEU A 75 5.62 -2.93 -24.39
C LEU A 75 5.48 -1.61 -23.61
N PHE A 76 6.51 -1.24 -22.87
CA PHE A 76 6.52 0.01 -22.10
C PHE A 76 6.61 1.19 -23.07
N SER A 77 5.45 1.77 -23.41
CA SER A 77 5.35 2.87 -24.36
C SER A 77 5.72 4.22 -23.71
N THR A 78 5.93 5.23 -24.55
CA THR A 78 6.21 6.60 -24.09
C THR A 78 5.04 7.17 -23.28
N GLU A 79 3.79 6.85 -23.64
CA GLU A 79 2.60 7.27 -22.93
C GLU A 79 2.53 6.63 -21.53
N MET A 80 2.82 5.32 -21.42
CA MET A 80 2.91 4.64 -20.13
C MET A 80 4.00 5.25 -19.25
N LYS A 81 5.16 5.57 -19.81
CA LYS A 81 6.28 6.22 -19.12
C LYS A 81 5.84 7.59 -18.59
N THR A 82 5.28 8.43 -19.45
CA THR A 82 4.81 9.77 -19.08
C THR A 82 3.75 9.71 -17.99
N PHE A 83 2.77 8.83 -18.12
CA PHE A 83 1.73 8.64 -17.11
C PHE A 83 2.32 8.19 -15.77
N LEU A 84 3.20 7.18 -15.79
CA LEU A 84 3.87 6.64 -14.60
C LEU A 84 4.67 7.72 -13.88
N GLU A 85 5.54 8.43 -14.61
CA GLU A 85 6.40 9.46 -14.01
C GLU A 85 5.59 10.61 -13.45
N ASN A 86 4.54 11.07 -14.13
CA ASN A 86 3.63 12.11 -13.63
C ASN A 86 2.95 11.66 -12.34
N LYS A 87 2.42 10.43 -12.29
CA LYS A 87 1.78 9.90 -11.08
C LYS A 87 2.75 9.72 -9.92
N MET A 88 4.00 9.37 -10.18
CA MET A 88 5.03 9.30 -9.14
C MET A 88 5.47 10.67 -8.67
N ARG A 89 5.75 11.62 -9.58
CA ARG A 89 6.32 12.93 -9.25
C ARG A 89 5.27 13.87 -8.64
N SER A 90 4.11 14.01 -9.28
CA SER A 90 3.08 14.98 -8.87
C SER A 90 2.19 14.43 -7.77
N ASP A 91 1.69 13.19 -7.90
CA ASP A 91 0.71 12.59 -6.99
C ASP A 91 1.35 11.66 -5.95
N GLN A 92 2.64 11.35 -6.13
CA GLN A 92 3.43 10.44 -5.28
C GLN A 92 2.77 9.07 -5.09
N TRP A 93 2.17 8.55 -6.15
CA TRP A 93 1.64 7.19 -6.15
C TRP A 93 2.77 6.18 -6.12
N SER A 94 2.56 5.07 -5.41
CA SER A 94 3.49 3.94 -5.45
C SER A 94 3.30 3.11 -6.73
N PRO A 95 4.31 2.34 -7.17
CA PRO A 95 4.18 1.40 -8.29
C PRO A 95 2.95 0.49 -8.20
N GLU A 96 2.63 -0.03 -7.02
CA GLU A 96 1.45 -0.86 -6.79
C GLU A 96 0.14 -0.09 -7.00
N GLN A 97 0.08 1.18 -6.59
CA GLN A 97 -1.09 2.03 -6.79
C GLN A 97 -1.31 2.37 -8.26
N ILE A 98 -0.23 2.67 -8.99
CA ILE A 98 -0.29 2.96 -10.44
C ILE A 98 -0.81 1.72 -11.18
N ASN A 99 -0.17 0.57 -10.99
CA ASN A 99 -0.58 -0.68 -11.65
C ASN A 99 -2.01 -1.07 -11.29
N GLY A 100 -2.38 -1.00 -10.01
CA GLY A 100 -3.72 -1.36 -9.57
C GLY A 100 -4.81 -0.43 -10.11
N TYR A 101 -4.57 0.88 -10.11
CA TYR A 101 -5.45 1.87 -10.72
C TYR A 101 -5.63 1.62 -12.22
N CYS A 102 -4.53 1.43 -12.94
CA CYS A 102 -4.57 1.16 -14.37
C CYS A 102 -5.35 -0.12 -14.68
N LYS A 103 -5.13 -1.19 -13.90
CA LYS A 103 -5.87 -2.45 -14.04
C LYS A 103 -7.37 -2.28 -13.83
N THR A 104 -7.78 -1.52 -12.80
CA THR A 104 -9.19 -1.30 -12.48
C THR A 104 -9.89 -0.44 -13.54
N ASN A 105 -9.15 0.46 -14.21
CA ASN A 105 -9.69 1.36 -15.23
C ASN A 105 -9.40 0.88 -16.67
N SER A 106 -8.94 -0.37 -16.85
CA SER A 106 -8.59 -0.95 -18.15
C SER A 106 -7.56 -0.13 -18.94
N ILE A 107 -6.66 0.58 -18.23
CA ILE A 107 -5.56 1.33 -18.82
C ILE A 107 -4.36 0.38 -18.97
N PRO A 108 -3.78 0.21 -20.17
CA PRO A 108 -2.58 -0.59 -20.35
C PRO A 108 -1.43 -0.09 -19.47
N MET A 109 -0.80 -1.00 -18.71
CA MET A 109 0.34 -0.67 -17.85
C MET A 109 1.15 -1.94 -17.55
N VAL A 110 2.46 -1.80 -17.39
CA VAL A 110 3.36 -2.87 -16.95
C VAL A 110 3.13 -3.24 -15.47
N SER A 111 3.66 -4.38 -15.04
CA SER A 111 3.52 -4.84 -13.65
C SER A 111 4.21 -3.89 -12.65
N HIS A 112 3.77 -3.92 -11.38
CA HIS A 112 4.39 -3.07 -10.36
C HIS A 112 5.85 -3.45 -10.07
N GLU A 113 6.22 -4.74 -10.22
CA GLU A 113 7.62 -5.18 -10.14
C GLU A 113 8.45 -4.55 -11.26
N TRP A 114 7.92 -4.53 -12.48
CA TRP A 114 8.59 -3.88 -13.60
C TRP A 114 8.80 -2.38 -13.34
N ILE A 115 7.78 -1.70 -12.78
CA ILE A 115 7.89 -0.28 -12.40
C ILE A 115 9.00 -0.09 -11.34
N TYR A 116 9.12 -0.97 -10.35
CA TYR A 116 10.22 -0.91 -9.39
C TYR A 116 11.58 -1.07 -10.07
N GLN A 117 11.72 -2.01 -11.02
CA GLN A 117 12.96 -2.19 -11.77
C GLN A 117 13.30 -0.94 -12.60
N TYR A 118 12.30 -0.33 -13.22
CA TYR A 118 12.47 0.93 -13.94
C TYR A 118 13.01 2.05 -13.02
N VAL A 119 12.42 2.23 -11.84
CA VAL A 119 12.87 3.22 -10.85
C VAL A 119 14.28 2.93 -10.35
N TYR A 120 14.64 1.66 -10.15
CA TYR A 120 16.01 1.30 -9.73
C TYR A 120 17.04 1.44 -10.87
N ASN A 121 16.66 1.26 -12.11
CA ASN A 121 17.52 1.54 -13.25
C ASN A 121 17.73 3.05 -13.42
N ASP A 122 16.68 3.86 -13.31
CA ASP A 122 16.77 5.33 -13.25
C ASP A 122 17.79 5.77 -12.17
N LEU A 123 17.73 5.18 -10.97
CA LEU A 123 18.70 5.46 -9.91
C LEU A 123 20.15 5.12 -10.32
N LYS A 124 20.39 3.98 -11.01
CA LYS A 124 21.71 3.58 -11.46
C LYS A 124 22.27 4.54 -12.52
N GLU A 125 21.39 5.14 -13.31
CA GLU A 125 21.69 6.14 -14.33
C GLU A 125 21.76 7.57 -13.77
N GLY A 126 21.71 7.73 -12.43
CA GLY A 126 21.78 9.04 -11.75
C GLY A 126 20.44 9.77 -11.63
N GLY A 127 19.32 9.14 -12.01
CA GLY A 127 17.97 9.69 -11.88
C GLY A 127 17.47 9.76 -10.43
N ARG A 128 16.34 10.41 -10.24
CA ARG A 128 15.78 10.71 -8.91
C ARG A 128 14.38 10.17 -8.68
N LEU A 129 13.86 9.28 -9.51
CA LEU A 129 12.50 8.71 -9.33
C LEU A 129 12.34 7.99 -7.98
N TYR A 130 13.39 7.35 -7.47
CA TYR A 130 13.38 6.66 -6.17
C TYR A 130 13.02 7.57 -4.99
N THR A 131 13.27 8.89 -5.08
CA THR A 131 12.94 9.84 -4.02
C THR A 131 11.42 9.97 -3.78
N HIS A 132 10.62 9.60 -4.78
CA HIS A 132 9.15 9.56 -4.70
C HIS A 132 8.62 8.26 -4.10
N LEU A 133 9.49 7.25 -3.89
CA LEU A 133 9.11 6.04 -3.15
C LEU A 133 8.96 6.32 -1.65
N ARG A 134 7.99 5.65 -1.00
CA ARG A 134 7.66 5.88 0.42
C ARG A 134 8.81 5.64 1.39
N THR A 135 9.61 4.61 1.15
CA THR A 135 10.67 4.18 2.08
C THR A 135 12.03 4.78 1.77
N GLN A 136 12.28 5.20 0.53
CA GLN A 136 13.55 5.83 0.10
C GLN A 136 14.79 5.12 0.70
N ASN A 137 14.82 3.78 0.75
CA ASN A 137 15.88 2.94 1.35
C ASN A 137 16.19 3.21 2.84
N LYS A 138 15.27 3.79 3.60
CA LYS A 138 15.47 4.05 5.03
C LYS A 138 15.45 2.74 5.84
N ARG A 139 16.53 2.46 6.58
CA ARG A 139 16.61 1.32 7.49
C ARG A 139 15.63 1.47 8.66
N ARG A 140 14.95 0.35 9.02
CA ARG A 140 14.04 0.31 10.18
C ARG A 140 14.83 0.37 11.48
N ARG A 141 14.60 1.38 12.34
CA ARG A 141 15.19 1.48 13.67
C ARG A 141 14.42 0.61 14.67
N LYS A 142 15.14 -0.10 15.57
CA LYS A 142 14.52 -0.82 16.69
C LYS A 142 13.92 0.20 17.68
N ARG A 143 12.73 -0.11 18.21
CA ARG A 143 12.09 0.69 19.27
C ARG A 143 12.65 0.31 20.62
N THR A 144 12.99 1.30 21.45
CA THR A 144 13.32 1.13 22.86
C THR A 144 12.08 1.43 23.70
N HIS A 145 11.80 0.59 24.70
CA HIS A 145 10.70 0.80 25.65
C HIS A 145 11.05 1.93 26.62
N ARG A 146 10.19 2.95 26.68
CA ARG A 146 10.23 3.99 27.73
C ARG A 146 9.03 3.80 28.66
N LYS A 147 9.25 3.91 29.99
CA LYS A 147 8.14 3.92 30.98
C LYS A 147 7.30 5.17 30.81
N ASP A 148 5.99 5.03 30.91
CA ASP A 148 5.03 6.14 30.81
C ASP A 148 4.95 6.95 32.10
N LYS A 149 5.11 8.26 32.00
CA LYS A 149 4.93 9.22 33.10
C LYS A 149 3.75 10.16 32.83
N ARG A 150 2.83 9.79 31.91
CA ARG A 150 1.67 10.62 31.56
C ARG A 150 0.62 10.52 32.67
N GLY A 151 0.09 11.67 33.09
CA GLY A 151 -1.03 11.72 34.04
C GLY A 151 -2.33 11.19 33.42
N LEU A 152 -3.25 10.78 34.27
CA LEU A 152 -4.57 10.25 33.86
C LEU A 152 -5.45 11.38 33.30
N ILE A 153 -6.22 11.10 32.26
CA ILE A 153 -7.31 11.93 31.74
C ILE A 153 -8.56 11.56 32.54
N ALA A 154 -9.25 12.56 33.11
CA ALA A 154 -10.50 12.34 33.85
C ALA A 154 -11.61 11.80 32.92
N ASN A 155 -12.53 11.01 33.45
CA ASN A 155 -13.73 10.48 32.75
C ASN A 155 -13.45 9.78 31.41
N ARG A 156 -12.26 9.24 31.25
CA ARG A 156 -11.83 8.53 30.05
C ARG A 156 -12.61 7.24 29.85
N ILE A 157 -13.23 7.08 28.67
CA ILE A 157 -13.88 5.83 28.27
C ILE A 157 -12.88 4.94 27.53
N SER A 158 -12.68 3.71 28.01
CA SER A 158 -11.75 2.77 27.39
C SER A 158 -12.23 2.31 26.01
N ILE A 159 -11.30 2.02 25.10
CA ILE A 159 -11.59 1.40 23.80
C ILE A 159 -12.33 0.08 23.90
N HIS A 160 -12.24 -0.62 25.04
CA HIS A 160 -12.95 -1.87 25.29
C HIS A 160 -14.47 -1.68 25.46
N GLN A 161 -14.91 -0.45 25.76
CA GLN A 161 -16.34 -0.08 25.81
C GLN A 161 -16.86 0.45 24.47
N ARG A 162 -16.01 0.54 23.46
CA ARG A 162 -16.37 0.98 22.11
C ARG A 162 -17.22 -0.09 21.43
N PRO A 163 -18.32 0.29 20.72
CA PRO A 163 -19.16 -0.68 20.01
C PRO A 163 -18.36 -1.59 19.08
N ALA A 164 -18.66 -2.89 19.09
CA ALA A 164 -17.93 -3.90 18.31
C ALA A 164 -17.91 -3.61 16.79
N VAL A 165 -19.00 -3.04 16.26
CA VAL A 165 -19.13 -2.65 14.85
C VAL A 165 -17.98 -1.73 14.36
N VAL A 166 -17.38 -0.95 15.25
CA VAL A 166 -16.25 -0.09 14.93
C VAL A 166 -15.01 -0.90 14.53
N ALA A 167 -14.81 -2.07 15.16
CA ALA A 167 -13.68 -2.95 14.87
C ALA A 167 -13.78 -3.55 13.44
N GLU A 168 -14.99 -3.82 12.97
CA GLU A 168 -15.27 -4.40 11.66
C GLU A 168 -14.99 -3.44 10.49
N LYS A 169 -14.92 -2.13 10.74
CA LYS A 169 -14.70 -1.07 9.74
C LYS A 169 -15.76 -1.07 8.61
N GLN A 170 -16.96 -1.52 8.90
CA GLN A 170 -18.04 -1.59 7.92
C GLN A 170 -18.97 -0.39 7.97
N ARG A 171 -19.01 0.32 9.11
CA ARG A 171 -19.78 1.54 9.30
C ARG A 171 -18.97 2.77 8.96
N PHE A 172 -19.59 3.76 8.30
CA PHE A 172 -19.01 5.10 8.13
C PHE A 172 -19.14 5.90 9.42
N GLY A 173 -18.23 6.87 9.61
CA GLY A 173 -18.31 7.82 10.71
C GLY A 173 -17.55 7.41 11.97
N ASP A 174 -16.74 6.37 11.89
CA ASP A 174 -15.83 5.99 12.97
C ASP A 174 -14.43 6.54 12.70
N TRP A 175 -13.98 7.48 13.54
CA TRP A 175 -12.75 8.23 13.32
C TRP A 175 -11.62 7.82 14.28
N GLU A 176 -10.40 7.77 13.76
CA GLU A 176 -9.17 7.71 14.56
C GLU A 176 -8.47 9.07 14.49
N ILE A 177 -8.03 9.60 15.62
CA ILE A 177 -7.33 10.89 15.67
C ILE A 177 -5.97 10.76 16.36
N ASP A 178 -5.02 11.62 15.97
CA ASP A 178 -3.68 11.65 16.55
C ASP A 178 -3.04 13.02 16.33
N LEU A 179 -1.96 13.32 17.04
CA LEU A 179 -1.20 14.54 16.88
C LEU A 179 0.20 14.25 16.34
N ILE A 180 0.54 14.84 15.21
CA ILE A 180 1.89 14.79 14.64
C ILE A 180 2.69 15.97 15.21
N GLU A 181 3.82 15.67 15.87
CA GLU A 181 4.74 16.69 16.37
C GLU A 181 5.86 16.97 15.36
N GLY A 182 6.19 18.24 15.19
CA GLY A 182 7.33 18.72 14.40
C GLY A 182 8.63 18.79 15.21
N ALA A 183 9.56 19.62 14.74
CA ALA A 183 10.87 19.81 15.38
C ALA A 183 10.70 20.37 16.80
N ASN A 184 11.53 19.88 17.72
CA ASN A 184 11.66 20.35 19.09
C ASN A 184 10.33 20.42 19.88
N HIS A 185 9.30 19.66 19.46
CA HIS A 185 7.96 19.68 20.07
C HIS A 185 7.32 21.07 20.10
N LYS A 186 7.61 21.93 19.11
CA LYS A 186 7.13 23.33 19.04
C LYS A 186 6.10 23.58 17.93
N SER A 187 5.79 22.58 17.13
CA SER A 187 4.81 22.69 16.04
C SER A 187 4.05 21.40 15.89
N PHE A 188 2.76 21.50 15.57
CA PHE A 188 1.83 20.35 15.67
C PHE A 188 0.89 20.31 14.47
N ALA A 189 0.41 19.12 14.15
CA ALA A 189 -0.69 18.90 13.21
C ALA A 189 -1.59 17.79 13.72
N LEU A 190 -2.88 18.10 13.83
CA LEU A 190 -3.92 17.14 14.17
C LEU A 190 -4.25 16.32 12.92
N THR A 191 -4.27 15.00 13.04
CA THR A 191 -4.68 14.08 11.97
C THR A 191 -5.94 13.35 12.37
N LEU A 192 -6.90 13.28 11.45
CA LEU A 192 -8.15 12.57 11.62
C LEU A 192 -8.30 11.63 10.42
N VAL A 193 -8.72 10.40 10.67
CA VAL A 193 -8.94 9.42 9.60
C VAL A 193 -10.20 8.63 9.84
N GLU A 194 -11.08 8.60 8.84
CA GLU A 194 -12.30 7.80 8.86
C GLU A 194 -11.96 6.33 8.51
N ARG A 195 -12.48 5.39 9.32
CA ARG A 195 -12.00 4.00 9.35
C ARG A 195 -12.39 3.17 8.13
N LYS A 196 -13.55 3.41 7.54
CA LYS A 196 -14.06 2.63 6.40
C LYS A 196 -13.51 3.13 5.07
N SER A 197 -13.66 4.43 4.81
CA SER A 197 -13.21 5.06 3.57
C SER A 197 -11.71 5.35 3.53
N GLN A 198 -11.03 5.36 4.68
CA GLN A 198 -9.67 5.86 4.85
C GLN A 198 -9.53 7.36 4.48
N PHE A 199 -10.64 8.08 4.44
CA PHE A 199 -10.65 9.52 4.22
C PHE A 199 -9.93 10.19 5.39
N ALA A 200 -8.99 11.07 5.08
CA ALA A 200 -8.10 11.65 6.09
C ALA A 200 -8.08 13.17 5.99
N LEU A 201 -8.04 13.81 7.14
CA LEU A 201 -7.85 15.25 7.29
C LEU A 201 -6.56 15.49 8.08
N ILE A 202 -5.86 16.58 7.76
CA ILE A 202 -4.76 17.09 8.57
C ILE A 202 -4.94 18.57 8.77
N VAL A 203 -4.88 19.01 10.02
CA VAL A 203 -5.13 20.39 10.43
C VAL A 203 -3.92 20.92 11.20
N LYS A 204 -3.38 22.07 10.77
CA LYS A 204 -2.31 22.77 11.48
C LYS A 204 -2.79 23.20 12.86
N ALA A 205 -2.00 22.90 13.89
CA ALA A 205 -2.24 23.35 15.26
C ALA A 205 -1.05 24.20 15.74
N ASN A 206 -1.36 25.33 16.36
CA ASN A 206 -0.33 26.26 16.84
C ASN A 206 0.35 25.74 18.11
N ASP A 207 -0.41 25.01 18.93
CA ASP A 207 0.04 24.37 20.15
C ASP A 207 -0.68 23.02 20.36
N LYS A 208 -0.40 22.34 21.46
CA LYS A 208 -1.06 21.09 21.86
C LYS A 208 -1.91 21.22 23.12
N GLN A 209 -2.38 22.42 23.42
CA GLN A 209 -3.30 22.64 24.53
C GLN A 209 -4.63 21.94 24.24
N ALA A 210 -5.26 21.36 25.28
CA ALA A 210 -6.52 20.64 25.12
C ALA A 210 -7.61 21.54 24.51
N ALA A 211 -7.70 22.80 24.90
CA ALA A 211 -8.66 23.77 24.36
C ALA A 211 -8.45 24.03 22.86
N THR A 212 -7.18 24.16 22.41
CA THR A 212 -6.86 24.32 20.99
C THR A 212 -7.22 23.08 20.20
N ILE A 213 -6.83 21.91 20.68
CA ILE A 213 -7.04 20.63 19.97
C ILE A 213 -8.53 20.27 19.90
N GLN A 214 -9.31 20.44 20.99
CA GLN A 214 -10.75 20.22 20.97
C GLN A 214 -11.46 21.10 19.92
N THR A 215 -11.11 22.39 19.84
CA THR A 215 -11.67 23.32 18.86
C THR A 215 -11.32 22.88 17.43
N LYS A 216 -10.06 22.46 17.20
CA LYS A 216 -9.62 21.96 15.89
C LYS A 216 -10.36 20.67 15.48
N ILE A 217 -10.60 19.75 16.42
CA ILE A 217 -11.38 18.51 16.15
C ILE A 217 -12.81 18.87 15.75
N ILE A 218 -13.48 19.73 16.54
CA ILE A 218 -14.87 20.13 16.28
C ILE A 218 -14.97 20.80 14.91
N ASN A 219 -14.13 21.78 14.62
CA ASN A 219 -14.17 22.52 13.35
C ASN A 219 -13.88 21.60 12.13
N ALA A 220 -12.95 20.66 12.27
CA ALA A 220 -12.61 19.73 11.20
C ALA A 220 -13.73 18.73 10.90
N LEU A 221 -14.49 18.31 11.92
CA LEU A 221 -15.56 17.32 11.80
C LEU A 221 -16.95 17.94 11.66
N ALA A 222 -17.13 19.24 11.95
CA ALA A 222 -18.43 19.92 11.86
C ALA A 222 -19.12 19.76 10.51
N PRO A 223 -18.43 19.85 9.34
CA PRO A 223 -19.07 19.61 8.03
C PRO A 223 -19.61 18.19 7.87
N TYR A 224 -19.15 17.24 8.67
CA TYR A 224 -19.48 15.82 8.61
C TYR A 224 -20.23 15.33 9.84
N LYS A 225 -20.75 16.24 10.67
CA LYS A 225 -21.28 15.93 12.01
C LYS A 225 -22.27 14.76 11.99
N GLU A 226 -23.17 14.72 11.03
CA GLU A 226 -24.20 13.66 10.91
C GLU A 226 -23.62 12.26 10.61
N LEU A 227 -22.36 12.22 10.15
CA LEU A 227 -21.62 10.99 9.89
C LEU A 227 -20.58 10.68 10.99
N VAL A 228 -20.52 11.45 12.09
CA VAL A 228 -19.57 11.18 13.16
C VAL A 228 -20.24 10.32 14.25
N HIS A 229 -19.90 9.05 14.30
CA HIS A 229 -20.42 8.14 15.31
C HIS A 229 -19.47 7.93 16.48
N THR A 230 -18.19 7.68 16.19
CA THR A 230 -17.17 7.49 17.22
C THR A 230 -15.86 8.16 16.86
N ILE A 231 -15.15 8.60 17.91
CA ILE A 231 -13.80 9.13 17.83
C ILE A 231 -12.90 8.29 18.73
N THR A 232 -11.73 7.89 18.26
CA THR A 232 -10.75 7.14 19.05
C THR A 232 -9.39 7.85 19.02
N SER A 233 -8.86 8.21 20.21
CA SER A 233 -7.53 8.81 20.35
C SER A 233 -6.58 7.94 21.20
N ASP A 234 -5.33 8.37 21.36
CA ASP A 234 -4.46 7.87 22.41
C ASP A 234 -4.72 8.61 23.74
N ASN A 235 -3.91 8.28 24.76
CA ASN A 235 -4.03 8.90 26.09
C ASN A 235 -3.17 10.19 26.21
N GLY A 236 -3.04 10.97 25.15
CA GLY A 236 -2.37 12.27 25.19
C GLY A 236 -3.19 13.30 25.94
N LYS A 237 -2.56 14.12 26.79
CA LYS A 237 -3.22 15.21 27.56
C LYS A 237 -3.89 16.24 26.65
N GLU A 238 -3.46 16.35 25.43
CA GLU A 238 -4.05 17.18 24.37
C GLU A 238 -5.51 16.81 24.06
N PHE A 239 -5.93 15.57 24.39
CA PHE A 239 -7.29 15.09 24.21
C PHE A 239 -8.15 15.16 25.49
N ALA A 240 -7.69 15.86 26.53
CA ALA A 240 -8.45 15.99 27.79
C ALA A 240 -9.81 16.70 27.61
N GLY A 241 -10.00 17.49 26.54
CA GLY A 241 -11.28 18.12 26.20
C GLY A 241 -12.29 17.19 25.49
N HIS A 242 -12.10 15.87 25.56
CA HIS A 242 -12.88 14.86 24.82
C HIS A 242 -14.38 14.88 25.13
N GLU A 243 -14.80 15.17 26.38
CA GLU A 243 -16.22 15.25 26.74
C GLU A 243 -16.94 16.36 25.97
N PHE A 244 -16.33 17.54 25.88
CA PHE A 244 -16.87 18.65 25.11
C PHE A 244 -16.93 18.34 23.61
N VAL A 245 -15.90 17.66 23.07
CA VAL A 245 -15.90 17.19 21.66
C VAL A 245 -17.04 16.20 21.44
N ALA A 246 -17.20 15.20 22.33
CA ALA A 246 -18.25 14.20 22.25
C ALA A 246 -19.65 14.84 22.24
N GLN A 247 -19.88 15.81 23.16
CA GLN A 247 -21.14 16.54 23.27
C GLN A 247 -21.42 17.37 21.99
N LYS A 248 -20.45 18.15 21.50
CA LYS A 248 -20.63 19.05 20.33
C LYS A 248 -20.88 18.28 19.03
N LEU A 249 -20.24 17.13 18.89
CA LEU A 249 -20.37 16.27 17.70
C LEU A 249 -21.45 15.18 17.86
N ASN A 250 -22.06 15.05 19.03
CA ASN A 250 -22.98 13.98 19.38
C ASN A 250 -22.41 12.58 19.06
N ALA A 251 -21.17 12.34 19.47
CA ALA A 251 -20.41 11.14 19.12
C ALA A 251 -19.76 10.49 20.33
N GLY A 252 -19.61 9.17 20.31
CA GLY A 252 -18.86 8.46 21.36
C GLY A 252 -17.37 8.75 21.27
N TYR A 253 -16.68 8.99 22.38
CA TYR A 253 -15.25 9.22 22.41
C TYR A 253 -14.53 8.15 23.25
N TYR A 254 -13.51 7.51 22.66
CA TYR A 254 -12.84 6.36 23.25
C TYR A 254 -11.33 6.54 23.23
N PHE A 255 -10.66 5.96 24.22
CA PHE A 255 -9.20 6.01 24.33
C PHE A 255 -8.58 4.63 24.15
N ALA A 256 -7.57 4.55 23.29
CA ALA A 256 -6.76 3.36 23.12
C ALA A 256 -5.99 3.01 24.40
N ASP A 257 -5.63 1.76 24.57
CA ASP A 257 -4.77 1.36 25.67
C ASP A 257 -3.37 1.98 25.56
N PRO A 258 -2.72 2.25 26.68
CA PRO A 258 -1.32 2.70 26.67
C PRO A 258 -0.45 1.72 25.88
N TYR A 259 0.48 2.27 25.08
CA TYR A 259 1.40 1.50 24.22
C TYR A 259 0.77 0.62 23.13
N SER A 260 -0.53 0.66 22.95
CA SER A 260 -1.28 -0.16 21.99
C SER A 260 -1.58 0.55 20.68
N SER A 261 -0.52 1.02 20.00
CA SER A 261 -0.65 1.77 18.73
C SER A 261 -1.39 0.99 17.63
N TRP A 262 -1.38 -0.36 17.69
CA TRP A 262 -2.12 -1.21 16.76
C TRP A 262 -3.65 -1.04 16.83
N GLN A 263 -4.19 -0.58 17.97
CA GLN A 263 -5.61 -0.29 18.13
C GLN A 263 -6.08 0.90 17.28
N ARG A 264 -5.11 1.74 16.83
CA ARG A 264 -5.29 2.88 15.90
C ARG A 264 -4.38 2.71 14.67
N GLY A 265 -4.30 1.49 14.14
CA GLY A 265 -3.37 1.13 13.06
C GLY A 265 -3.58 1.91 11.78
N LEU A 266 -4.82 2.36 11.49
CA LEU A 266 -5.11 3.17 10.30
C LEU A 266 -4.52 4.58 10.44
N ASN A 267 -4.68 5.19 11.60
CA ASN A 267 -4.09 6.51 11.85
C ASN A 267 -2.55 6.45 11.85
N GLU A 268 -1.94 5.43 12.50
CA GLU A 268 -0.49 5.22 12.44
C GLU A 268 0.00 5.08 10.99
N TYR A 269 -0.72 4.31 10.16
CA TYR A 269 -0.39 4.17 8.75
C TYR A 269 -0.54 5.51 7.99
N THR A 270 -1.62 6.23 8.20
CA THR A 270 -1.88 7.53 7.57
C THR A 270 -0.83 8.56 7.98
N ASN A 271 -0.43 8.58 9.25
CA ASN A 271 0.65 9.44 9.74
C ASN A 271 1.99 9.14 9.04
N LYS A 272 2.29 7.87 8.71
CA LYS A 272 3.46 7.50 7.89
C LYS A 272 3.38 8.10 6.47
N LEU A 273 2.19 8.21 5.90
CA LEU A 273 1.98 8.86 4.60
C LEU A 273 2.16 10.38 4.71
N TYR A 274 1.60 11.02 5.73
CA TYR A 274 1.82 12.45 5.97
C TYR A 274 3.30 12.78 6.18
N ARG A 275 4.08 11.86 6.76
CA ARG A 275 5.54 12.05 6.96
C ARG A 275 6.36 12.06 5.66
N GLN A 276 5.78 11.75 4.51
CA GLN A 276 6.42 12.02 3.21
C GLN A 276 6.48 13.54 2.92
N TYR A 277 5.47 14.29 3.37
CA TYR A 277 5.31 15.74 3.16
C TYR A 277 5.79 16.57 4.37
N LEU A 278 5.62 16.02 5.56
CA LEU A 278 5.98 16.61 6.83
C LEU A 278 7.08 15.77 7.50
N PRO A 279 8.35 15.87 7.07
CA PRO A 279 9.44 15.06 7.61
C PRO A 279 9.57 15.19 9.12
N LYS A 280 10.02 14.13 9.79
CA LYS A 280 10.37 14.24 11.22
C LYS A 280 11.45 15.30 11.38
N LYS A 281 11.37 16.09 12.46
CA LYS A 281 12.29 17.20 12.75
C LYS A 281 12.14 18.43 11.84
N SER A 282 11.13 18.50 10.95
CA SER A 282 10.79 19.77 10.29
C SER A 282 9.93 20.63 11.20
N ASN A 283 10.09 21.94 11.10
CA ASN A 283 9.20 22.89 11.77
C ASN A 283 7.92 23.05 10.96
N LEU A 284 6.79 22.52 11.48
CA LEU A 284 5.51 22.56 10.78
C LEU A 284 4.93 23.96 10.63
N ASN A 285 5.43 24.95 11.39
CA ASN A 285 5.00 26.33 11.26
C ASN A 285 5.46 26.99 9.96
N HIS A 286 6.51 26.46 9.31
CA HIS A 286 6.99 26.95 8.01
C HIS A 286 6.04 26.64 6.85
N TYR A 287 5.12 25.69 7.04
CA TYR A 287 4.11 25.37 6.04
C TYR A 287 2.85 26.22 6.29
N ASP A 288 2.30 26.80 5.24
CA ASP A 288 1.03 27.52 5.31
C ASP A 288 -0.18 26.56 5.40
N ILE A 289 -1.37 27.12 5.57
CA ILE A 289 -2.59 26.32 5.67
C ILE A 289 -2.89 25.63 4.34
N GLN A 290 -2.61 26.29 3.21
CA GLN A 290 -2.85 25.74 1.88
C GLN A 290 -2.04 24.47 1.66
N TYR A 291 -0.80 24.40 2.14
CA TYR A 291 0.01 23.19 2.06
C TYR A 291 -0.65 22.00 2.78
N PHE A 292 -1.29 22.22 3.94
CA PHE A 292 -2.02 21.15 4.64
C PHE A 292 -3.26 20.70 3.86
N VAL A 293 -3.95 21.61 3.19
CA VAL A 293 -5.07 21.28 2.29
C VAL A 293 -4.57 20.45 1.10
N ASP A 294 -3.47 20.85 0.49
CA ASP A 294 -2.91 20.17 -0.68
C ASP A 294 -2.47 18.73 -0.36
N ILE A 295 -1.80 18.50 0.77
CA ILE A 295 -1.45 17.15 1.18
C ILE A 295 -2.66 16.30 1.59
N THR A 296 -3.68 16.91 2.17
CA THR A 296 -4.96 16.26 2.42
C THR A 296 -5.57 15.76 1.10
N ASN A 297 -5.66 16.62 0.11
CA ASN A 297 -6.19 16.29 -1.22
C ASN A 297 -5.35 15.19 -1.89
N LYS A 298 -4.02 15.30 -1.87
CA LYS A 298 -3.12 14.28 -2.43
C LYS A 298 -3.32 12.91 -1.79
N LEU A 299 -3.53 12.84 -0.46
CA LEU A 299 -3.76 11.56 0.21
C LEU A 299 -5.15 10.99 -0.09
N ASN A 300 -6.16 11.85 -0.17
CA ASN A 300 -7.55 11.44 -0.39
C ASN A 300 -7.86 11.10 -1.85
N THR A 301 -7.07 11.58 -2.81
CA THR A 301 -7.19 11.21 -4.24
C THR A 301 -6.29 10.03 -4.64
N ARG A 302 -5.46 9.54 -3.71
CA ARG A 302 -4.53 8.43 -3.96
C ARG A 302 -5.26 7.08 -3.88
N PRO A 303 -5.17 6.21 -4.91
CA PRO A 303 -5.81 4.89 -4.89
C PRO A 303 -5.37 4.03 -3.71
N ARG A 304 -6.30 3.25 -3.15
CA ARG A 304 -6.02 2.35 -2.03
C ARG A 304 -6.37 0.91 -2.39
N LYS A 305 -5.43 -0.01 -2.22
CA LYS A 305 -5.65 -1.43 -2.48
C LYS A 305 -6.85 -1.99 -1.69
N LEU A 306 -6.96 -1.63 -0.40
CA LEU A 306 -8.06 -2.05 0.46
C LEU A 306 -9.43 -1.52 0.03
N LEU A 307 -9.48 -0.48 -0.81
CA LEU A 307 -10.70 0.09 -1.39
C LEU A 307 -10.91 -0.36 -2.84
N GLY A 308 -10.28 -1.45 -3.28
CA GLY A 308 -10.34 -1.92 -4.66
C GLY A 308 -9.75 -0.90 -5.65
N TYR A 309 -8.71 -0.18 -5.23
CA TYR A 309 -8.04 0.91 -5.96
C TYR A 309 -8.92 2.15 -6.24
N LYS A 310 -10.09 2.26 -5.62
CA LYS A 310 -10.78 3.54 -5.48
C LYS A 310 -9.99 4.43 -4.53
N ASN A 311 -10.19 5.73 -4.62
CA ASN A 311 -9.54 6.65 -3.67
C ASN A 311 -10.45 6.96 -2.46
N PRO A 312 -9.87 7.37 -1.31
CA PRO A 312 -10.63 7.69 -0.10
C PRO A 312 -11.75 8.70 -0.31
N LEU A 313 -11.51 9.76 -1.11
CA LEU A 313 -12.50 10.80 -1.38
C LEU A 313 -13.73 10.22 -2.10
N GLN A 314 -13.52 9.41 -3.15
CA GLN A 314 -14.63 8.76 -3.88
C GLN A 314 -15.49 7.89 -2.96
N VAL A 315 -14.82 7.09 -2.10
CA VAL A 315 -15.52 6.19 -1.18
C VAL A 315 -16.26 6.97 -0.10
N PHE A 316 -15.66 8.04 0.43
CA PHE A 316 -16.28 8.89 1.43
C PHE A 316 -17.47 9.64 0.88
N MET A 317 -17.33 10.33 -0.26
CA MET A 317 -18.39 11.13 -0.89
C MET A 317 -19.56 10.29 -1.37
N ALA A 318 -19.35 9.04 -1.73
CA ALA A 318 -20.45 8.12 -2.09
C ALA A 318 -21.43 7.86 -0.92
N ASN A 319 -21.01 8.13 0.32
CA ASN A 319 -21.81 7.96 1.54
C ASN A 319 -22.13 9.30 2.24
N PHE A 320 -21.51 10.36 1.80
CA PHE A 320 -21.77 11.73 2.28
C PHE A 320 -22.84 12.35 1.37
N LYS A 321 -24.03 12.55 1.93
CA LYS A 321 -25.10 13.36 1.30
C LYS A 321 -25.09 14.70 2.04
N PRO A 322 -24.55 15.77 1.45
CA PRO A 322 -24.71 17.09 2.06
C PRO A 322 -26.20 17.45 2.08
N ASN A 323 -26.68 17.91 3.23
CA ASN A 323 -28.03 18.49 3.37
C ASN A 323 -28.12 19.78 2.56
#